data_2cd856c6c5c90bf8030b19f807ef19a2
#
_entry.id   2cd856c6c5c90bf8030b19f807ef19a2
#
_cell.length_a   1.000
_cell.length_b   1.000
_cell.length_c   1.000
_cell.angle_alpha   90.00
_cell.angle_beta   90.00
_cell.angle_gamma   90.00
#
_symmetry.space_group_name_H-M   'P 1'
#
loop_
_entity.id
_entity.type
_entity.pdbx_description
1 polymer ?
#
loop_
_entity_poly.entity_id
_entity_poly.type
_entity_poly.pdbx_seq_one_letter_code
_entity_poly.pdbx_strand_id
1 'polypeptide(L)'
;DIENETIFSAASCTTNAICPILKSINDVLHIDKGHIETVHAYTNDQNTLDGPHPKNDLRRARAAAANIVPNTTGAAKAIGLVLPSLKGKLDGSAQRVPTITGSLTELTTILTKKVTVEEVNAAMKKASDESFGYTEDELVSTDIIGISFGSLFDATQTKVMTQGDVQLVKTVSWYDNEMSYVSQLVRTVKYFAGLISK
;
A
#
# COMPACT_ATOMS: atom_id res chain seq x y z
N ASP A 1 2.64 -13.00 -19.14
CA ASP A 1 2.57 -13.47 -20.54
C ASP A 1 1.19 -14.09 -20.78
N ILE A 2 0.33 -13.36 -21.50
CA ILE A 2 -1.07 -13.75 -21.74
C ILE A 2 -1.19 -14.97 -22.70
N GLU A 3 -0.18 -15.24 -23.51
CA GLU A 3 -0.20 -16.36 -24.46
C GLU A 3 0.15 -17.69 -23.79
N ASN A 4 0.92 -17.64 -22.71
CA ASN A 4 1.45 -18.83 -22.04
C ASN A 4 0.92 -19.02 -20.63
N GLU A 5 0.26 -18.03 -20.04
CA GLU A 5 -0.24 -18.08 -18.68
C GLU A 5 -1.77 -18.17 -18.66
N THR A 6 -2.29 -19.08 -17.85
CA THR A 6 -3.74 -19.29 -17.68
C THR A 6 -4.25 -18.88 -16.29
N ILE A 7 -3.35 -18.62 -15.36
CA ILE A 7 -3.67 -18.24 -13.99
C ILE A 7 -2.96 -16.92 -13.66
N PHE A 8 -3.74 -15.93 -13.25
CA PHE A 8 -3.26 -14.60 -12.91
C PHE A 8 -3.63 -14.26 -11.47
N SER A 9 -2.74 -13.55 -10.78
CA SER A 9 -3.00 -13.02 -9.45
C SER A 9 -3.05 -11.50 -9.49
N ALA A 10 -4.10 -10.92 -8.91
CA ALA A 10 -4.18 -9.48 -8.67
C ALA A 10 -3.46 -9.04 -7.37
N ALA A 11 -2.60 -9.90 -6.82
CA ALA A 11 -1.85 -9.68 -5.58
C ALA A 11 -2.76 -9.44 -4.35
N SER A 12 -2.41 -8.49 -3.47
CA SER A 12 -3.18 -8.15 -2.27
C SER A 12 -3.66 -6.70 -2.28
N CYS A 13 -4.59 -6.38 -1.39
CA CYS A 13 -5.04 -4.99 -1.19
C CYS A 13 -3.86 -4.05 -0.86
N THR A 14 -2.99 -4.47 0.04
CA THR A 14 -1.78 -3.70 0.42
C THR A 14 -0.81 -3.54 -0.74
N THR A 15 -0.57 -4.59 -1.53
CA THR A 15 0.30 -4.49 -2.71
C THR A 15 -0.27 -3.51 -3.75
N ASN A 16 -1.58 -3.58 -4.00
CA ASN A 16 -2.26 -2.64 -4.90
C ASN A 16 -2.23 -1.20 -4.38
N ALA A 17 -2.27 -0.99 -3.06
CA ALA A 17 -2.18 0.34 -2.46
C ALA A 17 -0.76 0.93 -2.56
N ILE A 18 0.27 0.12 -2.39
CA ILE A 18 1.67 0.57 -2.32
C ILE A 18 2.31 0.74 -3.70
N CYS A 19 2.04 -0.15 -4.64
CA CYS A 19 2.73 -0.17 -5.93
C CYS A 19 2.60 1.13 -6.73
N PRO A 20 1.43 1.79 -6.83
CA PRO A 20 1.31 3.07 -7.54
C PRO A 20 2.20 4.16 -6.95
N ILE A 21 2.26 4.26 -5.62
CA ILE A 21 3.08 5.25 -4.92
C ILE A 21 4.57 4.98 -5.16
N LEU A 22 4.99 3.74 -4.95
CA LEU A 22 6.38 3.33 -5.14
C LEU A 22 6.83 3.56 -6.58
N LYS A 23 5.96 3.23 -7.55
CA LYS A 23 6.25 3.49 -8.96
C LYS A 23 6.43 4.98 -9.21
N SER A 24 5.50 5.82 -8.77
CA SER A 24 5.51 7.25 -8.97
C SER A 24 6.72 7.93 -8.32
N ILE A 25 7.04 7.56 -7.07
CA ILE A 25 8.23 8.07 -6.38
C ILE A 25 9.50 7.58 -7.08
N ASN A 26 9.58 6.30 -7.43
CA ASN A 26 10.80 5.74 -8.02
C ASN A 26 11.06 6.28 -9.43
N ASP A 27 10.03 6.47 -10.25
CA ASP A 27 10.17 6.96 -11.61
C ASP A 27 10.67 8.43 -11.66
N VAL A 28 10.29 9.26 -10.66
CA VAL A 28 10.61 10.69 -10.64
C VAL A 28 11.75 11.03 -9.69
N LEU A 29 11.77 10.40 -8.52
CA LEU A 29 12.63 10.79 -7.39
C LEU A 29 13.70 9.75 -7.05
N HIS A 30 13.58 8.52 -7.56
CA HIS A 30 14.49 7.39 -7.42
C HIS A 30 14.77 6.96 -5.98
N ILE A 31 14.16 5.85 -5.58
CA ILE A 31 14.30 5.25 -4.24
C ILE A 31 15.64 4.53 -4.14
N ASP A 32 16.43 4.88 -3.11
CA ASP A 32 17.61 4.12 -2.68
C ASP A 32 17.19 2.95 -1.80
N LYS A 33 16.47 3.24 -0.72
CA LYS A 33 15.91 2.24 0.20
C LYS A 33 14.69 2.78 0.93
N GLY A 34 13.87 1.90 1.52
CA GLY A 34 12.72 2.34 2.29
C GLY A 34 12.13 1.26 3.18
N HIS A 35 11.26 1.72 4.08
CA HIS A 35 10.46 0.90 4.96
C HIS A 35 8.98 1.21 4.77
N ILE A 36 8.19 0.15 4.72
CA ILE A 36 6.74 0.20 4.57
C ILE A 36 6.11 -0.22 5.90
N GLU A 37 5.33 0.65 6.49
CA GLU A 37 4.47 0.30 7.63
C GLU A 37 3.02 0.37 7.20
N THR A 38 2.27 -0.70 7.44
CA THR A 38 0.85 -0.76 7.13
C THR A 38 0.04 -0.81 8.41
N VAL A 39 -0.80 0.19 8.63
CA VAL A 39 -1.86 0.14 9.65
C VAL A 39 -3.11 -0.38 8.97
N HIS A 40 -3.49 -1.61 9.30
CA HIS A 40 -4.48 -2.37 8.54
C HIS A 40 -5.69 -2.73 9.43
N ALA A 41 -6.88 -2.58 8.89
CA ALA A 41 -8.08 -3.11 9.52
C ALA A 41 -7.93 -4.62 9.79
N TYR A 42 -8.58 -5.15 10.81
CA TYR A 42 -8.59 -6.60 11.01
C TYR A 42 -9.39 -7.31 9.91
N THR A 43 -9.00 -8.53 9.60
CA THR A 43 -9.64 -9.33 8.56
C THR A 43 -9.83 -10.77 9.05
N ASN A 44 -10.52 -11.59 8.25
CA ASN A 44 -10.89 -12.97 8.60
C ASN A 44 -9.70 -13.94 8.79
N ASP A 45 -8.46 -13.50 8.56
CA ASP A 45 -7.28 -14.27 8.91
C ASP A 45 -6.89 -14.17 10.39
N GLN A 46 -7.63 -13.39 11.18
CA GLN A 46 -7.47 -13.23 12.62
C GLN A 46 -8.66 -13.81 13.37
N ASN A 47 -8.41 -14.32 14.57
CA ASN A 47 -9.50 -14.76 15.44
C ASN A 47 -10.32 -13.55 15.93
N THR A 48 -11.64 -13.69 15.95
CA THR A 48 -12.54 -12.68 16.53
C THR A 48 -12.43 -12.64 18.04
N LEU A 49 -12.34 -13.81 18.68
CA LEU A 49 -12.09 -14.00 20.12
C LEU A 49 -10.75 -14.73 20.31
N ASP A 50 -10.19 -14.65 21.52
CA ASP A 50 -8.99 -15.42 21.87
C ASP A 50 -9.25 -16.92 21.67
N GLY A 51 -8.36 -17.61 21.00
CA GLY A 51 -8.49 -19.03 20.72
C GLY A 51 -7.38 -19.57 19.82
N PRO A 52 -7.26 -20.89 19.65
CA PRO A 52 -6.27 -21.48 18.76
C PRO A 52 -6.38 -20.95 17.34
N HIS A 53 -5.23 -20.65 16.72
CA HIS A 53 -5.17 -20.22 15.32
C HIS A 53 -4.69 -21.36 14.42
N PRO A 54 -5.30 -21.59 13.22
CA PRO A 54 -4.98 -22.74 12.36
C PRO A 54 -3.51 -22.84 11.95
N LYS A 55 -2.80 -21.71 11.92
CA LYS A 55 -1.36 -21.63 11.56
C LYS A 55 -0.45 -21.54 12.78
N ASN A 56 -0.95 -21.81 13.99
CA ASN A 56 -0.22 -21.61 15.25
C ASN A 56 0.36 -20.19 15.43
N ASP A 57 -0.26 -19.19 14.83
CA ASP A 57 0.14 -17.79 14.97
C ASP A 57 -0.45 -17.24 16.27
N LEU A 58 0.40 -17.07 17.29
CA LEU A 58 -0.02 -16.63 18.62
C LEU A 58 -0.54 -15.18 18.65
N ARG A 59 -0.18 -14.35 17.69
CA ARG A 59 -0.68 -12.97 17.57
C ARG A 59 -2.05 -12.95 16.90
N ARG A 60 -2.22 -13.68 15.79
CA ARG A 60 -3.54 -13.82 15.14
C ARG A 60 -4.55 -14.65 15.95
N ALA A 61 -4.08 -15.38 16.94
CA ALA A 61 -4.91 -16.11 17.90
C ALA A 61 -5.64 -15.20 18.92
N ARG A 62 -5.30 -13.92 18.98
CA ARG A 62 -5.87 -12.96 19.92
C ARG A 62 -7.05 -12.21 19.30
N ALA A 63 -8.01 -11.83 20.15
CA ALA A 63 -9.23 -11.12 19.77
C ALA A 63 -8.94 -9.86 18.93
N ALA A 64 -9.31 -9.89 17.65
CA ALA A 64 -8.93 -8.88 16.66
C ALA A 64 -9.49 -7.49 17.00
N ALA A 65 -10.72 -7.42 17.50
CA ALA A 65 -11.38 -6.15 17.83
C ALA A 65 -10.91 -5.53 19.16
N ALA A 66 -10.05 -6.23 19.91
CA ALA A 66 -9.60 -5.80 21.25
C ALA A 66 -8.07 -5.53 21.28
N ASN A 67 -7.36 -5.75 20.19
CA ASN A 67 -5.90 -5.71 20.18
C ASN A 67 -5.33 -4.97 18.96
N ILE A 68 -4.19 -4.31 19.16
CA ILE A 68 -3.26 -3.99 18.08
C ILE A 68 -2.37 -5.23 17.91
N VAL A 69 -2.38 -5.80 16.69
CA VAL A 69 -1.69 -7.07 16.41
C VAL A 69 -0.57 -6.86 15.41
N PRO A 70 0.70 -6.85 15.86
CA PRO A 70 1.85 -6.78 14.95
C PRO A 70 1.92 -8.02 14.06
N ASN A 71 2.12 -7.80 12.76
CA ASN A 71 2.21 -8.85 11.75
C ASN A 71 3.37 -8.62 10.79
N THR A 72 3.90 -9.70 10.26
CA THR A 72 4.74 -9.61 9.06
C THR A 72 3.87 -9.36 7.84
N THR A 73 4.37 -8.59 6.89
CA THR A 73 3.72 -8.40 5.59
C THR A 73 4.57 -9.04 4.48
N GLY A 74 3.90 -9.75 3.58
CA GLY A 74 4.51 -10.23 2.34
C GLY A 74 4.63 -9.15 1.26
N ALA A 75 4.10 -7.95 1.50
CA ALA A 75 4.04 -6.88 0.51
C ALA A 75 5.42 -6.47 0.00
N ALA A 76 6.41 -6.30 0.87
CA ALA A 76 7.78 -5.92 0.46
C ALA A 76 8.40 -6.93 -0.52
N LYS A 77 8.16 -8.24 -0.33
CA LYS A 77 8.60 -9.29 -1.26
C LYS A 77 7.81 -9.26 -2.57
N ALA A 78 6.49 -9.06 -2.49
CA ALA A 78 5.61 -8.99 -3.66
C ALA A 78 5.95 -7.78 -4.54
N ILE A 79 6.31 -6.64 -3.96
CA ILE A 79 6.72 -5.44 -4.69
C ILE A 79 7.91 -5.73 -5.61
N GLY A 80 8.90 -6.49 -5.16
CA GLY A 80 10.05 -6.85 -5.98
C GLY A 80 9.72 -7.70 -7.22
N LEU A 81 8.54 -8.34 -7.26
CA LEU A 81 8.02 -9.03 -8.43
C LEU A 81 7.33 -8.06 -9.41
N VAL A 82 6.60 -7.08 -8.89
CA VAL A 82 5.85 -6.08 -9.69
C VAL A 82 6.76 -4.95 -10.16
N LEU A 83 7.68 -4.50 -9.32
CA LEU A 83 8.66 -3.45 -9.57
C LEU A 83 10.08 -3.99 -9.37
N PRO A 84 10.66 -4.67 -10.36
CA PRO A 84 11.96 -5.33 -10.22
C PRO A 84 13.12 -4.40 -9.83
N SER A 85 13.04 -3.11 -10.20
CA SER A 85 14.03 -2.07 -9.82
C SER A 85 14.10 -1.79 -8.32
N LEU A 86 13.06 -2.20 -7.56
CA LEU A 86 12.97 -2.04 -6.11
C LEU A 86 13.27 -3.35 -5.35
N LYS A 87 13.63 -4.43 -6.04
CA LYS A 87 13.97 -5.70 -5.41
C LYS A 87 15.12 -5.55 -4.42
N GLY A 88 14.89 -5.90 -3.16
CA GLY A 88 15.88 -5.83 -2.08
C GLY A 88 16.11 -4.42 -1.49
N LYS A 89 15.42 -3.40 -2.00
CA LYS A 89 15.53 -2.03 -1.47
C LYS A 89 14.50 -1.71 -0.37
N LEU A 90 13.47 -2.54 -0.24
CA LEU A 90 12.33 -2.30 0.65
C LEU A 90 12.19 -3.44 1.65
N ASP A 91 11.85 -3.07 2.88
CA ASP A 91 11.35 -3.96 3.92
C ASP A 91 10.05 -3.40 4.49
N GLY A 92 9.32 -4.19 5.29
CA GLY A 92 8.06 -3.69 5.83
C GLY A 92 7.43 -4.57 6.89
N SER A 93 6.55 -3.93 7.63
CA SER A 93 5.74 -4.53 8.70
C SER A 93 4.28 -4.08 8.59
N ALA A 94 3.43 -4.69 9.38
CA ALA A 94 2.02 -4.32 9.46
C ALA A 94 1.51 -4.38 10.90
N GLN A 95 0.64 -3.45 11.25
CA GLN A 95 -0.12 -3.45 12.50
C GLN A 95 -1.60 -3.64 12.16
N ARG A 96 -2.21 -4.71 12.65
CA ARG A 96 -3.66 -4.86 12.57
C ARG A 96 -4.30 -4.12 13.73
N VAL A 97 -5.29 -3.30 13.43
CA VAL A 97 -5.97 -2.43 14.40
C VAL A 97 -7.47 -2.71 14.43
N PRO A 98 -8.19 -2.37 15.54
CA PRO A 98 -9.61 -2.63 15.70
C PRO A 98 -10.49 -1.69 14.88
N THR A 99 -10.29 -1.64 13.57
CA THR A 99 -11.16 -0.94 12.60
C THR A 99 -11.79 -1.96 11.65
N ILE A 100 -13.04 -1.74 11.27
CA ILE A 100 -13.82 -2.68 10.45
C ILE A 100 -13.26 -2.76 9.04
N THR A 101 -12.97 -1.59 8.46
CA THR A 101 -12.33 -1.39 7.17
C THR A 101 -11.67 -0.02 7.14
N GLY A 102 -10.86 0.25 6.13
CA GLY A 102 -10.08 1.46 6.06
C GLY A 102 -8.69 1.26 6.65
N SER A 103 -7.71 1.22 5.78
CA SER A 103 -6.31 0.96 6.08
C SER A 103 -5.44 2.07 5.51
N LEU A 104 -4.26 2.26 6.08
CA LEU A 104 -3.28 3.18 5.53
C LEU A 104 -1.91 2.51 5.41
N THR A 105 -1.11 3.04 4.51
CA THR A 105 0.29 2.69 4.37
C THR A 105 1.16 3.92 4.58
N GLU A 106 2.11 3.82 5.48
CA GLU A 106 3.20 4.77 5.63
C GLU A 106 4.42 4.24 4.88
N LEU A 107 4.98 5.04 4.01
CA LEU A 107 6.19 4.74 3.28
C LEU A 107 7.27 5.74 3.71
N THR A 108 8.33 5.26 4.36
CA THR A 108 9.51 6.06 4.68
C THR A 108 10.64 5.66 3.75
N THR A 109 11.17 6.61 2.98
CA THR A 109 12.21 6.36 1.98
C THR A 109 13.40 7.28 2.15
N ILE A 110 14.57 6.77 1.72
CA ILE A 110 15.73 7.56 1.35
C ILE A 110 15.76 7.62 -0.17
N LEU A 111 15.80 8.83 -0.72
CA LEU A 111 15.86 9.07 -2.15
C LEU A 111 17.29 9.37 -2.59
N THR A 112 17.59 9.17 -3.88
CA THR A 112 18.93 9.44 -4.43
C THR A 112 19.21 10.93 -4.61
N LYS A 113 18.21 11.78 -4.50
CA LYS A 113 18.32 13.26 -4.56
C LYS A 113 17.51 13.92 -3.44
N LYS A 114 17.90 15.13 -3.05
CA LYS A 114 17.14 15.95 -2.10
C LYS A 114 15.86 16.48 -2.77
N VAL A 115 14.78 16.52 -2.00
CA VAL A 115 13.46 16.98 -2.44
C VAL A 115 12.80 17.85 -1.38
N THR A 116 11.77 18.60 -1.75
CA THR A 116 10.87 19.30 -0.83
C THR A 116 9.52 18.56 -0.73
N VAL A 117 8.70 18.93 0.24
CA VAL A 117 7.32 18.41 0.38
C VAL A 117 6.50 18.73 -0.86
N GLU A 118 6.65 19.95 -1.39
CA GLU A 118 5.93 20.44 -2.57
C GLU A 118 6.31 19.64 -3.82
N GLU A 119 7.59 19.31 -3.99
CA GLU A 119 8.07 18.49 -5.11
C GLU A 119 7.51 17.07 -5.06
N VAL A 120 7.47 16.46 -3.86
CA VAL A 120 6.86 15.13 -3.67
C VAL A 120 5.37 15.19 -3.99
N ASN A 121 4.64 16.12 -3.39
CA ASN A 121 3.19 16.26 -3.59
C ASN A 121 2.84 16.57 -5.05
N ALA A 122 3.61 17.43 -5.72
CA ALA A 122 3.40 17.73 -7.14
C ALA A 122 3.63 16.49 -8.03
N ALA A 123 4.65 15.68 -7.72
CA ALA A 123 4.90 14.43 -8.45
C ALA A 123 3.73 13.44 -8.28
N MET A 124 3.19 13.30 -7.06
CA MET A 124 2.05 12.42 -6.79
C MET A 124 0.76 12.93 -7.43
N LYS A 125 0.50 14.23 -7.37
CA LYS A 125 -0.66 14.86 -8.03
C LYS A 125 -0.62 14.65 -9.54
N LYS A 126 0.55 14.78 -10.14
CA LYS A 126 0.75 14.53 -11.59
C LYS A 126 0.54 13.07 -11.98
N ALA A 127 0.86 12.14 -11.07
CA ALA A 127 0.74 10.69 -11.30
C ALA A 127 -0.66 10.15 -11.00
N SER A 128 -1.56 10.97 -10.44
CA SER A 128 -2.91 10.53 -10.08
C SER A 128 -3.75 10.21 -11.31
N ASP A 129 -4.57 9.15 -11.19
CA ASP A 129 -5.46 8.64 -12.22
C ASP A 129 -6.67 7.94 -11.58
N GLU A 130 -7.43 7.15 -12.33
CA GLU A 130 -8.59 6.39 -11.83
C GLU A 130 -8.24 5.31 -10.79
N SER A 131 -6.99 4.87 -10.74
CA SER A 131 -6.47 3.85 -9.81
C SER A 131 -5.72 4.44 -8.63
N PHE A 132 -5.09 5.60 -8.84
CA PHE A 132 -4.26 6.30 -7.87
C PHE A 132 -4.78 7.70 -7.64
N GLY A 133 -5.50 7.88 -6.52
CA GLY A 133 -6.09 9.16 -6.13
C GLY A 133 -5.09 10.06 -5.38
N TYR A 134 -5.44 11.33 -5.30
CA TYR A 134 -4.70 12.37 -4.56
C TYR A 134 -5.70 13.21 -3.77
N THR A 135 -5.39 13.51 -2.50
CA THR A 135 -6.21 14.39 -1.67
C THR A 135 -5.36 15.39 -0.88
N GLU A 136 -5.96 16.53 -0.58
CA GLU A 136 -5.48 17.56 0.35
C GLU A 136 -6.42 17.71 1.56
N ASP A 137 -7.40 16.80 1.68
CA ASP A 137 -8.36 16.79 2.79
C ASP A 137 -7.75 16.06 4.00
N GLU A 138 -8.15 16.50 5.20
CA GLU A 138 -7.76 15.88 6.48
C GLU A 138 -8.64 14.66 6.77
N LEU A 139 -8.26 13.51 6.21
CA LEU A 139 -9.06 12.27 6.27
C LEU A 139 -8.72 11.40 7.48
N VAL A 140 -9.72 10.61 7.88
CA VAL A 140 -9.58 9.48 8.79
C VAL A 140 -10.13 8.20 8.16
N SER A 141 -9.91 7.05 8.78
CA SER A 141 -10.25 5.74 8.19
C SER A 141 -11.72 5.55 7.80
N THR A 142 -12.65 6.24 8.44
CA THR A 142 -14.08 6.15 8.09
C THR A 142 -14.44 6.92 6.83
N ASP A 143 -13.68 7.95 6.47
CA ASP A 143 -13.93 8.78 5.28
C ASP A 143 -13.61 8.03 3.99
N ILE A 144 -12.71 7.04 4.06
CA ILE A 144 -12.26 6.30 2.89
C ILE A 144 -13.05 5.01 2.63
N ILE A 145 -14.09 4.73 3.43
CA ILE A 145 -14.92 3.54 3.25
C ILE A 145 -15.66 3.64 1.90
N GLY A 146 -15.49 2.62 1.08
CA GLY A 146 -16.13 2.55 -0.25
C GLY A 146 -15.39 3.27 -1.36
N ILE A 147 -14.18 3.80 -1.15
CA ILE A 147 -13.40 4.41 -2.23
C ILE A 147 -12.98 3.37 -3.26
N SER A 148 -12.98 3.77 -4.52
CA SER A 148 -12.60 2.90 -5.65
C SER A 148 -11.15 3.04 -6.09
N PHE A 149 -10.40 4.01 -5.58
CA PHE A 149 -8.97 4.10 -5.82
C PHE A 149 -8.25 2.90 -5.19
N GLY A 150 -7.30 2.32 -5.89
CA GLY A 150 -6.40 1.31 -5.31
C GLY A 150 -5.56 1.87 -4.17
N SER A 151 -5.21 3.15 -4.29
CA SER A 151 -4.49 3.96 -3.31
C SER A 151 -4.93 5.41 -3.41
N LEU A 152 -5.13 6.08 -2.27
CA LEU A 152 -5.43 7.51 -2.18
C LEU A 152 -4.29 8.20 -1.43
N PHE A 153 -3.45 8.92 -2.15
CA PHE A 153 -2.32 9.64 -1.58
C PHE A 153 -2.78 10.84 -0.75
N ASP A 154 -2.31 10.94 0.48
CA ASP A 154 -2.63 12.01 1.41
C ASP A 154 -1.48 13.03 1.46
N ALA A 155 -1.66 14.13 0.74
CA ALA A 155 -0.66 15.18 0.64
C ALA A 155 -0.43 15.94 1.96
N THR A 156 -1.40 15.92 2.87
CA THR A 156 -1.32 16.57 4.18
C THR A 156 -0.33 15.88 5.10
N GLN A 157 -0.04 14.60 4.84
CA GLN A 157 0.84 13.76 5.66
C GLN A 157 2.26 13.62 5.12
N THR A 158 2.58 14.25 3.99
CA THR A 158 3.94 14.23 3.44
C THR A 158 4.91 14.96 4.36
N LYS A 159 6.01 14.32 4.70
CA LYS A 159 7.07 14.90 5.55
C LYS A 159 8.44 14.67 4.93
N VAL A 160 9.26 15.69 4.97
CA VAL A 160 10.66 15.64 4.55
C VAL A 160 11.52 16.06 5.74
N MET A 161 12.35 15.17 6.24
CA MET A 161 13.26 15.42 7.34
C MET A 161 14.70 15.37 6.81
N THR A 162 15.43 16.44 6.98
CA THR A 162 16.82 16.57 6.51
C THR A 162 17.77 16.62 7.69
N GLN A 163 18.82 15.80 7.68
CA GLN A 163 19.92 15.83 8.62
C GLN A 163 21.25 15.67 7.87
N GLY A 164 22.02 16.74 7.79
CA GLY A 164 23.25 16.75 6.98
C GLY A 164 22.94 16.47 5.51
N ASP A 165 23.56 15.44 4.98
CA ASP A 165 23.36 15.03 3.57
C ASP A 165 22.25 13.99 3.39
N VAL A 166 21.68 13.46 4.47
CA VAL A 166 20.63 12.45 4.42
C VAL A 166 19.26 13.11 4.52
N GLN A 167 18.33 12.62 3.71
CA GLN A 167 16.90 12.97 3.76
C GLN A 167 16.04 11.72 3.92
N LEU A 168 15.10 11.80 4.90
CA LEU A 168 14.01 10.87 5.02
C LEU A 168 12.74 11.50 4.47
N VAL A 169 12.08 10.83 3.57
CA VAL A 169 10.79 11.24 3.00
C VAL A 169 9.73 10.26 3.47
N LYS A 170 8.74 10.76 4.22
CA LYS A 170 7.58 9.98 4.65
C LYS A 170 6.37 10.40 3.84
N THR A 171 5.66 9.43 3.31
CA THR A 171 4.37 9.60 2.63
C THR A 171 3.32 8.68 3.24
N VAL A 172 2.06 9.08 3.15
CA VAL A 172 0.91 8.32 3.64
C VAL A 172 -0.08 8.15 2.51
N SER A 173 -0.70 6.99 2.45
CA SER A 173 -1.82 6.74 1.54
C SER A 173 -2.86 5.84 2.18
N TRP A 174 -4.10 6.11 1.83
CA TRP A 174 -5.29 5.40 2.29
C TRP A 174 -5.75 4.38 1.26
N TYR A 175 -6.38 3.32 1.71
CA TYR A 175 -7.11 2.37 0.88
C TYR A 175 -8.21 1.68 1.68
N ASP A 176 -9.34 1.47 1.06
CA ASP A 176 -10.32 0.53 1.59
C ASP A 176 -9.84 -0.89 1.25
N ASN A 177 -9.44 -1.66 2.26
CA ASN A 177 -8.87 -2.99 2.05
C ASN A 177 -9.81 -3.96 1.34
N GLU A 178 -11.12 -3.67 1.28
CA GLU A 178 -12.13 -4.42 0.54
C GLU A 178 -12.42 -3.77 -0.82
N MET A 179 -13.02 -2.58 -0.84
CA MET A 179 -13.49 -1.94 -2.06
C MET A 179 -12.37 -1.50 -3.00
N SER A 180 -11.25 -0.99 -2.47
CA SER A 180 -10.09 -0.64 -3.29
C SER A 180 -9.54 -1.87 -4.03
N TYR A 181 -9.43 -3.02 -3.33
CA TYR A 181 -8.95 -4.25 -3.95
C TYR A 181 -9.91 -4.76 -5.02
N VAL A 182 -11.22 -4.82 -4.71
CA VAL A 182 -12.23 -5.26 -5.68
C VAL A 182 -12.23 -4.38 -6.92
N SER A 183 -12.11 -3.06 -6.77
CA SER A 183 -12.03 -2.11 -7.87
C SER A 183 -10.79 -2.37 -8.76
N GLN A 184 -9.63 -2.62 -8.15
CA GLN A 184 -8.40 -2.97 -8.88
C GLN A 184 -8.51 -4.33 -9.57
N LEU A 185 -9.14 -5.33 -8.94
CA LEU A 185 -9.40 -6.62 -9.56
C LEU A 185 -10.27 -6.45 -10.81
N VAL A 186 -11.34 -5.67 -10.74
CA VAL A 186 -12.22 -5.39 -11.90
C VAL A 186 -11.45 -4.68 -13.02
N ARG A 187 -10.58 -3.71 -12.70
CA ARG A 187 -9.70 -3.05 -13.70
C ARG A 187 -8.74 -4.05 -14.35
N THR A 188 -8.16 -4.94 -13.55
CA THR A 188 -7.27 -6.01 -14.04
C THR A 188 -8.01 -6.97 -14.98
N VAL A 189 -9.23 -7.42 -14.63
CA VAL A 189 -10.06 -8.27 -15.47
C VAL A 189 -10.41 -7.58 -16.79
N LYS A 190 -10.81 -6.31 -16.74
CA LYS A 190 -11.10 -5.52 -17.95
C LYS A 190 -9.87 -5.39 -18.86
N TYR A 191 -8.70 -5.16 -18.28
CA TYR A 191 -7.44 -5.08 -19.02
C TYR A 191 -7.16 -6.40 -19.77
N PHE A 192 -7.23 -7.54 -19.08
CA PHE A 192 -7.04 -8.85 -19.72
C PHE A 192 -8.10 -9.15 -20.78
N ALA A 193 -9.37 -8.85 -20.52
CA ALA A 193 -10.42 -9.03 -21.52
C ALA A 193 -10.14 -8.24 -22.80
N GLY A 194 -9.64 -7.01 -22.67
CA GLY A 194 -9.22 -6.19 -23.81
C GLY A 194 -8.01 -6.72 -24.59
N LEU A 195 -7.16 -7.54 -23.97
CA LEU A 195 -6.04 -8.20 -24.66
C LEU A 195 -6.47 -9.46 -25.42
N ILE A 196 -7.43 -10.22 -24.90
CA ILE A 196 -7.95 -11.45 -25.51
C ILE A 196 -8.85 -11.13 -26.71
N SER A 197 -9.51 -9.97 -26.71
CA SER A 197 -10.45 -9.55 -27.76
C SER A 197 -9.73 -8.96 -29.01
N LYS A 198 -8.42 -8.92 -29.02
CA LYS A 198 -7.59 -8.49 -30.17
C LYS A 198 -7.00 -9.68 -30.87
#